data_dd4a8bea4d18a526af2a2405b13ba9a4
#
_entry.id   dd4a8bea4d18a526af2a2405b13ba9a4
#
_cell.length_a   1.000
_cell.length_b   1.000
_cell.length_c   1.000
_cell.angle_alpha   90.00
_cell.angle_beta   90.00
_cell.angle_gamma   90.00
#
_symmetry.space_group_name_H-M   'P 1'
#
loop_
_entity.id
_entity.type
_entity.pdbx_description
1 polymer ?
#
loop_
_entity_poly.entity_id
_entity_poly.type
_entity_poly.pdbx_seq_one_letter_code
_entity_poly.pdbx_strand_id
1 'polypeptide(L)'
;MINIDFCKTTGGIKSLKIADDPFSMNWLREDCTWGTPTEAELVSSDISANTMTSVYKLSKAELTVRRIPEKDRYREIYTYKNVSDCDVFFRRGELGIYTPFCDIYDGADICMTNRCNAHIWCGGDASYINAVRMGVSSKNIGLALLSGSLDSYSIKRDYSKNSNDRGIFILHPSPFSLMSGETKTFEWVIFEHGGNDNFIQKLNSLGILTVSAEHFTVFEGENIKTLCC
;
A
#
# COMPACT_ATOMS: atom_id res chain seq x y z
N MET A 1 4.80 17.48 1.81
CA MET A 1 3.47 17.24 2.47
C MET A 1 2.59 16.46 1.51
N ILE A 2 1.90 15.43 2.00
CA ILE A 2 1.00 14.61 1.17
C ILE A 2 -0.43 15.18 1.27
N ASN A 3 -1.06 15.42 0.12
CA ASN A 3 -2.44 15.86 0.00
C ASN A 3 -3.31 14.67 -0.40
N ILE A 4 -4.41 14.47 0.31
CA ILE A 4 -5.32 13.32 0.15
C ILE A 4 -6.74 13.81 -0.12
N ASP A 5 -7.40 13.21 -1.13
CA ASP A 5 -8.83 13.36 -1.36
C ASP A 5 -9.56 12.07 -1.01
N PHE A 6 -10.43 12.13 -0.03
CA PHE A 6 -11.28 11.01 0.36
C PHE A 6 -12.42 10.76 -0.62
N CYS A 7 -12.83 9.49 -0.74
CA CYS A 7 -13.98 9.05 -1.51
C CYS A 7 -15.01 8.39 -0.58
N LYS A 8 -16.06 9.13 -0.17
CA LYS A 8 -17.09 8.60 0.72
C LYS A 8 -17.88 7.42 0.13
N THR A 9 -18.07 7.41 -1.18
CA THR A 9 -18.86 6.36 -1.86
C THR A 9 -18.19 5.00 -1.89
N THR A 10 -16.86 4.95 -1.78
CA THR A 10 -16.09 3.71 -1.74
C THR A 10 -15.45 3.48 -0.37
N GLY A 11 -15.40 4.50 0.48
CA GLY A 11 -14.71 4.47 1.76
C GLY A 11 -13.18 4.50 1.65
N GLY A 12 -12.61 4.77 0.48
CA GLY A 12 -11.17 4.85 0.21
C GLY A 12 -10.68 6.26 -0.12
N ILE A 13 -9.53 6.36 -0.77
CA ILE A 13 -9.01 7.62 -1.31
C ILE A 13 -8.96 7.59 -2.84
N LYS A 14 -9.27 8.70 -3.48
CA LYS A 14 -9.27 8.84 -4.95
C LYS A 14 -8.09 9.64 -5.48
N SER A 15 -7.40 10.38 -4.62
CA SER A 15 -6.24 11.18 -5.01
C SER A 15 -5.22 11.21 -3.87
N LEU A 16 -3.97 11.03 -4.25
CA LEU A 16 -2.80 11.16 -3.40
C LEU A 16 -1.75 11.93 -4.18
N LYS A 17 -1.44 13.14 -3.71
CA LYS A 17 -0.50 14.04 -4.36
C LYS A 17 0.54 14.53 -3.37
N ILE A 18 1.74 14.84 -3.86
CA ILE A 18 2.78 15.51 -3.08
C ILE A 18 2.61 17.02 -3.31
N ALA A 19 2.53 17.80 -2.24
CA ALA A 19 2.63 19.25 -2.33
C ALA A 19 3.99 19.61 -2.95
N ASP A 20 4.05 20.70 -3.67
CA ASP A 20 5.26 21.20 -4.34
C ASP A 20 5.82 20.23 -5.41
N ASP A 21 5.04 19.28 -5.87
CA ASP A 21 5.36 18.49 -7.05
C ASP A 21 5.10 19.34 -8.31
N PRO A 22 6.14 19.64 -9.12
CA PRO A 22 6.00 20.51 -10.30
C PRO A 22 5.03 19.95 -11.35
N PHE A 23 4.78 18.65 -11.34
CA PHE A 23 3.88 17.98 -12.28
C PHE A 23 2.49 17.71 -11.69
N SER A 24 2.28 17.99 -10.39
CA SER A 24 1.01 17.74 -9.69
C SER A 24 0.48 16.31 -9.88
N MET A 25 1.37 15.33 -9.96
CA MET A 25 1.04 13.94 -10.23
C MET A 25 0.06 13.39 -9.18
N ASN A 26 -1.01 12.76 -9.65
CA ASN A 26 -1.77 11.85 -8.80
C ASN A 26 -1.09 10.47 -8.82
N TRP A 27 -0.63 10.02 -7.65
CA TRP A 27 0.06 8.72 -7.50
C TRP A 27 -0.89 7.53 -7.65
N LEU A 28 -2.19 7.79 -7.67
CA LEU A 28 -3.22 6.77 -7.82
C LEU A 28 -3.82 6.79 -9.23
N ARG A 29 -4.28 5.64 -9.67
CA ARG A 29 -5.08 5.53 -10.90
C ARG A 29 -6.41 6.27 -10.72
N GLU A 30 -6.83 7.01 -11.73
CA GLU A 30 -8.04 7.83 -11.68
C GLU A 30 -9.33 7.01 -11.61
N ASP A 31 -9.33 5.81 -12.20
CA ASP A 31 -10.47 4.90 -12.25
C ASP A 31 -10.63 4.00 -11.02
N CYS A 32 -9.78 4.17 -10.01
CA CYS A 32 -9.71 3.29 -8.84
C CYS A 32 -9.64 4.07 -7.53
N THR A 33 -9.98 3.40 -6.44
CA THR A 33 -9.84 3.93 -5.09
C THR A 33 -8.83 3.11 -4.30
N TRP A 34 -7.92 3.80 -3.63
CA TRP A 34 -6.90 3.21 -2.77
C TRP A 34 -7.47 2.80 -1.42
N GLY A 35 -6.95 1.72 -0.87
CA GLY A 35 -7.19 1.32 0.51
C GLY A 35 -8.56 0.66 0.75
N THR A 36 -9.29 0.32 -0.33
CA THR A 36 -10.54 -0.43 -0.22
C THR A 36 -10.26 -1.93 -0.19
N PRO A 37 -10.98 -2.71 0.64
CA PRO A 37 -10.83 -4.16 0.67
C PRO A 37 -11.43 -4.81 -0.59
N THR A 38 -10.90 -5.99 -0.94
CA THR A 38 -11.52 -6.86 -1.95
C THR A 38 -12.77 -7.53 -1.38
N GLU A 39 -13.76 -7.81 -2.24
CA GLU A 39 -14.94 -8.62 -1.91
C GLU A 39 -15.68 -8.17 -0.62
N ALA A 40 -15.84 -6.86 -0.46
CA ALA A 40 -16.45 -6.27 0.72
C ALA A 40 -17.55 -5.27 0.35
N GLU A 41 -18.56 -5.15 1.19
CA GLU A 41 -19.62 -4.17 1.11
C GLU A 41 -19.31 -2.99 2.04
N LEU A 42 -19.33 -1.76 1.52
CA LEU A 42 -19.20 -0.56 2.35
C LEU A 42 -20.48 -0.35 3.14
N VAL A 43 -20.38 -0.40 4.47
CA VAL A 43 -21.51 -0.17 5.39
C VAL A 43 -21.66 1.31 5.73
N SER A 44 -20.54 1.96 6.04
CA SER A 44 -20.52 3.39 6.38
C SER A 44 -19.19 4.04 6.07
N SER A 45 -19.20 5.34 5.87
CA SER A 45 -18.02 6.17 5.65
C SER A 45 -18.26 7.56 6.20
N ASP A 46 -17.46 7.98 7.17
CA ASP A 46 -17.53 9.29 7.79
C ASP A 46 -16.20 10.02 7.76
N ILE A 47 -16.25 11.35 7.64
CA ILE A 47 -15.08 12.24 7.69
C ILE A 47 -15.30 13.22 8.83
N SER A 48 -14.43 13.16 9.83
CA SER A 48 -14.42 14.05 10.98
C SER A 48 -13.00 14.49 11.31
N ALA A 49 -12.80 15.77 11.58
CA ALA A 49 -11.49 16.34 11.90
C ALA A 49 -10.35 15.89 10.94
N ASN A 50 -10.63 15.90 9.64
CA ASN A 50 -9.71 15.48 8.57
C ASN A 50 -9.28 14.01 8.61
N THR A 51 -9.97 13.18 9.39
CA THR A 51 -9.79 11.72 9.44
C THR A 51 -11.01 11.06 8.81
N MET A 52 -10.77 10.05 7.98
CA MET A 52 -11.85 9.23 7.41
C MET A 52 -11.90 7.90 8.14
N THR A 53 -13.09 7.51 8.58
CA THR A 53 -13.38 6.17 9.10
C THR A 53 -14.39 5.49 8.20
N SER A 54 -14.08 4.30 7.73
CA SER A 54 -14.94 3.49 6.87
C SER A 54 -15.13 2.12 7.47
N VAL A 55 -16.35 1.60 7.43
CA VAL A 55 -16.70 0.26 7.91
C VAL A 55 -17.16 -0.57 6.73
N TYR A 56 -16.58 -1.76 6.59
CA TYR A 56 -16.90 -2.71 5.55
C TYR A 56 -17.35 -4.03 6.16
N LYS A 57 -18.34 -4.63 5.52
CA LYS A 57 -18.78 -5.99 5.80
C LYS A 57 -18.06 -6.95 4.86
N LEU A 58 -17.37 -7.92 5.43
CA LEU A 58 -16.80 -9.07 4.73
C LEU A 58 -17.64 -10.33 5.00
N SER A 59 -17.33 -11.43 4.32
CA SER A 59 -18.05 -12.71 4.51
C SER A 59 -17.97 -13.25 5.92
N LYS A 60 -16.87 -13.01 6.66
CA LYS A 60 -16.58 -13.61 7.98
C LYS A 60 -16.27 -12.58 9.07
N ALA A 61 -16.13 -11.30 8.73
CA ALA A 61 -15.73 -10.27 9.67
C ALA A 61 -16.27 -8.90 9.27
N GLU A 62 -16.18 -7.96 10.19
CA GLU A 62 -16.26 -6.54 9.93
C GLU A 62 -14.84 -5.95 9.83
N LEU A 63 -14.62 -5.06 8.88
CA LEU A 63 -13.36 -4.32 8.75
C LEU A 63 -13.62 -2.84 8.97
N THR A 64 -12.99 -2.26 9.97
CA THR A 64 -12.92 -0.80 10.16
C THR A 64 -11.59 -0.29 9.63
N VAL A 65 -11.63 0.73 8.77
CA VAL A 65 -10.43 1.39 8.24
C VAL A 65 -10.43 2.86 8.65
N ARG A 66 -9.38 3.26 9.37
CA ARG A 66 -9.14 4.66 9.74
C ARG A 66 -8.01 5.23 8.91
N ARG A 67 -8.24 6.40 8.31
CA ARG A 67 -7.32 7.09 7.42
C ARG A 67 -7.01 8.47 7.98
N ILE A 68 -5.74 8.69 8.34
CA ILE A 68 -5.29 9.80 9.15
C ILE A 68 -4.17 10.54 8.40
N PRO A 69 -4.46 11.68 7.77
CA PRO A 69 -3.42 12.58 7.28
C PRO A 69 -2.63 13.15 8.47
N GLU A 70 -1.31 12.99 8.44
CA GLU A 70 -0.38 13.57 9.40
C GLU A 70 0.47 14.66 8.71
N LYS A 71 1.30 15.36 9.43
CA LYS A 71 2.08 16.49 8.90
C LYS A 71 2.99 16.10 7.72
N ASP A 72 3.66 14.95 7.82
CA ASP A 72 4.72 14.49 6.91
C ASP A 72 4.42 13.13 6.27
N ARG A 73 3.29 12.50 6.63
CA ARG A 73 2.89 11.18 6.18
C ARG A 73 1.38 11.01 6.24
N TYR A 74 0.92 9.91 5.69
CA TYR A 74 -0.46 9.48 5.72
C TYR A 74 -0.54 8.07 6.29
N ARG A 75 -1.39 7.86 7.28
CA ARG A 75 -1.52 6.60 8.01
C ARG A 75 -2.84 5.92 7.69
N GLU A 76 -2.82 4.61 7.52
CA GLU A 76 -4.01 3.76 7.43
C GLU A 76 -3.95 2.63 8.46
N ILE A 77 -5.06 2.44 9.18
CA ILE A 77 -5.23 1.42 10.20
C ILE A 77 -6.42 0.55 9.82
N TYR A 78 -6.18 -0.73 9.59
CA TYR A 78 -7.15 -1.75 9.19
C TYR A 78 -7.41 -2.67 10.37
N THR A 79 -8.61 -2.63 10.95
CA THR A 79 -9.00 -3.46 12.09
C THR A 79 -10.09 -4.44 11.68
N TYR A 80 -9.72 -5.70 11.55
CA TYR A 80 -10.64 -6.82 11.32
C TYR A 80 -11.21 -7.27 12.64
N LYS A 81 -12.53 -7.48 12.72
CA LYS A 81 -13.25 -7.97 13.90
C LYS A 81 -14.13 -9.15 13.51
N ASN A 82 -13.96 -10.26 14.21
CA ASN A 82 -14.90 -11.37 14.11
C ASN A 82 -16.22 -11.00 14.82
N VAL A 83 -17.28 -10.87 14.06
CA VAL A 83 -18.62 -10.52 14.56
C VAL A 83 -19.56 -11.73 14.65
N SER A 84 -19.04 -12.93 14.40
CA SER A 84 -19.78 -14.19 14.54
C SER A 84 -19.60 -14.81 15.93
N ASP A 85 -20.36 -15.82 16.23
CA ASP A 85 -20.32 -16.60 17.47
C ASP A 85 -19.34 -17.80 17.42
N CYS A 86 -18.63 -17.97 16.30
CA CYS A 86 -17.62 -19.03 16.12
C CYS A 86 -16.30 -18.44 15.64
N ASP A 87 -15.21 -19.21 15.79
CA ASP A 87 -13.89 -18.84 15.30
C ASP A 87 -13.88 -18.80 13.79
N VAL A 88 -13.18 -17.83 13.23
CA VAL A 88 -12.98 -17.67 11.78
C VAL A 88 -11.51 -17.74 11.43
N PHE A 89 -11.23 -18.28 10.25
CA PHE A 89 -9.89 -18.37 9.68
C PHE A 89 -9.85 -17.71 8.29
N PHE A 90 -8.87 -16.84 8.09
CA PHE A 90 -8.59 -16.22 6.81
C PHE A 90 -7.36 -16.87 6.18
N ARG A 91 -7.56 -17.46 5.01
CA ARG A 91 -6.53 -18.15 4.25
C ARG A 91 -5.64 -17.16 3.49
N ARG A 92 -4.53 -17.67 3.00
CA ARG A 92 -3.67 -16.95 2.09
C ARG A 92 -4.44 -16.41 0.89
N GLY A 93 -4.32 -15.10 0.62
CA GLY A 93 -4.98 -14.44 -0.51
C GLY A 93 -6.50 -14.25 -0.38
N GLU A 94 -7.13 -14.68 0.72
CA GLU A 94 -8.58 -14.49 0.94
C GLU A 94 -8.93 -13.02 1.24
N LEU A 95 -8.06 -12.34 1.95
CA LEU A 95 -8.17 -10.90 2.18
C LEU A 95 -7.24 -10.14 1.23
N GLY A 96 -7.69 -8.99 0.77
CA GLY A 96 -6.88 -8.12 -0.08
C GLY A 96 -7.26 -6.67 0.09
N ILE A 97 -6.30 -5.78 -0.13
CA ILE A 97 -6.47 -4.34 -0.09
C ILE A 97 -5.94 -3.76 -1.39
N TYR A 98 -6.80 -3.05 -2.12
CA TYR A 98 -6.43 -2.40 -3.38
C TYR A 98 -5.43 -1.27 -3.16
N THR A 99 -4.32 -1.33 -3.88
CA THR A 99 -3.27 -0.29 -3.90
C THR A 99 -3.01 0.14 -5.35
N PRO A 100 -3.94 0.91 -5.95
CA PRO A 100 -3.92 1.25 -7.37
C PRO A 100 -2.92 2.36 -7.66
N PHE A 101 -1.64 2.06 -7.71
CA PHE A 101 -0.63 3.00 -8.18
C PHE A 101 -0.83 3.37 -9.65
N CYS A 102 -0.46 4.59 -10.02
CA CYS A 102 -0.45 5.07 -11.41
C CYS A 102 0.75 4.47 -12.18
N ASP A 103 0.78 3.13 -12.23
CA ASP A 103 1.81 2.29 -12.82
C ASP A 103 1.34 1.75 -14.18
N ILE A 104 1.14 2.64 -15.14
CA ILE A 104 0.69 2.33 -16.50
C ILE A 104 1.64 2.98 -17.47
N TYR A 105 2.01 2.28 -18.54
CA TYR A 105 2.76 2.90 -19.64
C TYR A 105 1.85 3.69 -20.56
N ASP A 106 2.30 4.88 -20.93
CA ASP A 106 1.63 5.83 -21.80
C ASP A 106 2.66 6.48 -22.75
N GLY A 107 2.33 7.60 -23.37
CA GLY A 107 3.31 8.39 -24.11
C GLY A 107 4.51 8.79 -23.24
N ALA A 108 5.69 8.93 -23.85
CA ALA A 108 6.94 9.16 -23.12
C ALA A 108 6.86 10.35 -22.14
N ASP A 109 6.30 11.48 -22.57
CA ASP A 109 6.17 12.68 -21.73
C ASP A 109 5.28 12.42 -20.50
N ILE A 110 4.19 11.68 -20.68
CA ILE A 110 3.28 11.32 -19.59
C ILE A 110 3.96 10.33 -18.63
N CYS A 111 4.68 9.35 -19.16
CA CYS A 111 5.43 8.40 -18.34
C CYS A 111 6.45 9.11 -17.47
N MET A 112 7.22 10.03 -18.01
CA MET A 112 8.28 10.74 -17.29
C MET A 112 7.75 11.68 -16.21
N THR A 113 6.54 12.21 -16.35
CA THR A 113 5.98 13.22 -15.44
C THR A 113 4.90 12.69 -14.50
N ASN A 114 4.05 11.79 -14.99
CA ASN A 114 2.79 11.41 -14.33
C ASN A 114 2.61 9.89 -14.15
N ARG A 115 3.68 9.10 -14.25
CA ARG A 115 3.65 7.65 -14.00
C ARG A 115 4.76 7.24 -13.05
N CYS A 116 4.56 6.13 -12.37
CA CYS A 116 5.53 5.55 -11.44
C CYS A 116 5.79 4.08 -11.73
N ASN A 117 6.88 3.58 -11.15
CA ASN A 117 7.13 2.15 -10.97
C ASN A 117 6.96 1.84 -9.48
N ALA A 118 6.05 0.93 -9.14
CA ALA A 118 5.86 0.47 -7.77
C ALA A 118 6.64 -0.83 -7.55
N HIS A 119 7.65 -0.78 -6.69
CA HIS A 119 8.45 -1.92 -6.27
C HIS A 119 7.93 -2.42 -4.93
N ILE A 120 7.27 -3.59 -4.94
CA ILE A 120 6.56 -4.15 -3.79
C ILE A 120 7.39 -5.26 -3.16
N TRP A 121 7.62 -5.16 -1.86
CA TRP A 121 8.21 -6.19 -1.03
C TRP A 121 7.22 -6.62 0.06
N CYS A 122 6.75 -7.87 0.00
CA CYS A 122 5.92 -8.49 1.04
C CYS A 122 6.79 -9.48 1.81
N GLY A 123 7.51 -8.98 2.81
CA GLY A 123 8.45 -9.72 3.65
C GLY A 123 7.93 -9.94 5.08
N GLY A 124 6.66 -10.28 5.22
CA GLY A 124 6.05 -10.44 6.54
C GLY A 124 5.80 -9.09 7.21
N ASP A 125 6.34 -8.90 8.40
CA ASP A 125 6.29 -7.65 9.17
C ASP A 125 7.24 -6.56 8.65
N ALA A 126 8.25 -6.92 7.84
CA ALA A 126 9.16 -6.01 7.17
C ALA A 126 8.71 -5.67 5.73
N SER A 127 7.41 -5.49 5.51
CA SER A 127 6.84 -5.21 4.20
C SER A 127 6.84 -3.73 3.86
N TYR A 128 7.15 -3.39 2.60
CA TYR A 128 7.16 -2.02 2.11
C TYR A 128 6.90 -1.93 0.61
N ILE A 129 6.60 -0.73 0.13
CA ILE A 129 6.54 -0.40 -1.31
C ILE A 129 7.39 0.84 -1.55
N ASN A 130 8.25 0.78 -2.56
CA ASN A 130 8.97 1.93 -3.10
C ASN A 130 8.36 2.30 -4.45
N ALA A 131 7.54 3.35 -4.48
CA ALA A 131 6.95 3.87 -5.70
C ALA A 131 7.76 5.06 -6.20
N VAL A 132 8.44 4.89 -7.32
CA VAL A 132 9.35 5.88 -7.92
C VAL A 132 8.74 6.42 -9.19
N ARG A 133 8.77 7.73 -9.39
CA ARG A 133 8.40 8.33 -10.68
C ARG A 133 9.26 7.74 -11.80
N MET A 134 8.67 7.47 -12.97
CA MET A 134 9.43 6.92 -14.11
C MET A 134 10.49 7.90 -14.62
N GLY A 135 10.23 9.21 -14.53
CA GLY A 135 11.24 10.23 -14.79
C GLY A 135 12.07 10.57 -13.54
N VAL A 136 13.19 11.25 -13.74
CA VAL A 136 14.03 11.71 -12.62
C VAL A 136 13.25 12.67 -11.73
N SER A 137 13.16 12.36 -10.46
CA SER A 137 12.43 13.17 -9.47
C SER A 137 12.95 12.92 -8.06
N SER A 138 12.97 13.99 -7.25
CA SER A 138 13.13 13.92 -5.81
C SER A 138 11.78 13.79 -5.07
N LYS A 139 10.67 13.65 -5.80
CA LYS A 139 9.31 13.53 -5.29
C LYS A 139 8.80 12.12 -5.60
N ASN A 140 8.94 11.23 -4.63
CA ASN A 140 8.54 9.83 -4.71
C ASN A 140 7.74 9.44 -3.47
N ILE A 141 7.06 8.30 -3.51
CA ILE A 141 6.21 7.81 -2.41
C ILE A 141 6.69 6.45 -1.94
N GLY A 142 6.84 6.32 -0.63
CA GLY A 142 7.04 5.05 0.07
C GLY A 142 5.81 4.64 0.87
N LEU A 143 5.60 3.33 1.00
CA LEU A 143 4.71 2.73 1.99
C LEU A 143 5.54 1.81 2.87
N ALA A 144 5.32 1.84 4.18
CA ALA A 144 5.93 0.94 5.16
C ALA A 144 4.86 0.36 6.09
N LEU A 145 4.87 -0.96 6.26
CA LEU A 145 4.03 -1.65 7.23
C LEU A 145 4.60 -1.40 8.64
N LEU A 146 3.79 -0.86 9.55
CA LEU A 146 4.17 -0.59 10.94
C LEU A 146 3.70 -1.68 11.91
N SER A 147 2.59 -2.35 11.57
CA SER A 147 2.01 -3.41 12.40
C SER A 147 1.28 -4.41 11.53
N GLY A 148 1.34 -5.67 11.92
CA GLY A 148 0.77 -6.79 11.18
C GLY A 148 1.81 -7.49 10.30
N SER A 149 1.34 -8.20 9.29
CA SER A 149 2.20 -8.97 8.38
C SER A 149 1.53 -9.09 7.02
N LEU A 150 2.28 -8.84 5.94
CA LEU A 150 1.85 -9.06 4.56
C LEU A 150 2.56 -10.29 3.98
N ASP A 151 1.78 -11.22 3.44
CA ASP A 151 2.30 -12.48 2.90
C ASP A 151 2.70 -12.35 1.42
N SER A 152 1.89 -11.62 0.65
CA SER A 152 2.05 -11.57 -0.80
C SER A 152 1.30 -10.35 -1.38
N TYR A 153 1.47 -10.17 -2.67
CA TYR A 153 0.59 -9.32 -3.47
C TYR A 153 0.12 -10.05 -4.72
N SER A 154 -1.00 -9.61 -5.26
CA SER A 154 -1.50 -10.03 -6.55
C SER A 154 -1.82 -8.82 -7.43
N ILE A 155 -2.17 -9.09 -8.69
CA ILE A 155 -2.51 -8.06 -9.65
C ILE A 155 -3.87 -8.38 -10.26
N LYS A 156 -4.83 -7.48 -10.09
CA LYS A 156 -6.09 -7.51 -10.84
C LYS A 156 -5.88 -6.82 -12.17
N ARG A 157 -5.87 -7.60 -13.25
CA ARG A 157 -5.63 -7.10 -14.60
C ARG A 157 -6.73 -7.54 -15.55
N ASP A 158 -7.14 -6.63 -16.41
CA ASP A 158 -8.00 -6.94 -17.56
C ASP A 158 -7.11 -7.34 -18.76
N TYR A 159 -7.04 -8.63 -19.02
CA TYR A 159 -6.24 -9.19 -20.12
C TYR A 159 -6.80 -8.92 -21.52
N SER A 160 -8.00 -8.35 -21.62
CA SER A 160 -8.54 -7.86 -22.91
C SER A 160 -7.92 -6.52 -23.34
N LYS A 161 -7.33 -5.79 -22.41
CA LYS A 161 -6.60 -4.55 -22.66
C LYS A 161 -5.18 -4.84 -23.17
N ASN A 162 -4.56 -3.82 -23.75
CA ASN A 162 -3.18 -3.91 -24.23
C ASN A 162 -2.17 -4.13 -23.07
N SER A 163 -0.94 -4.47 -23.41
CA SER A 163 0.13 -4.78 -22.45
C SER A 163 0.55 -3.59 -21.57
N ASN A 164 0.19 -2.37 -21.94
CA ASN A 164 0.53 -1.17 -21.20
C ASN A 164 -0.29 -1.03 -19.91
N ASP A 165 -1.46 -1.65 -19.83
CA ASP A 165 -2.24 -1.72 -18.59
C ASP A 165 -1.65 -2.82 -17.68
N ARG A 166 -0.89 -2.43 -16.67
CA ARG A 166 -0.24 -3.35 -15.73
C ARG A 166 -1.19 -3.90 -14.66
N GLY A 167 -2.40 -3.36 -14.58
CA GLY A 167 -3.41 -3.76 -13.60
C GLY A 167 -3.32 -3.02 -12.28
N ILE A 168 -4.04 -3.52 -11.28
CA ILE A 168 -4.15 -2.93 -9.94
C ILE A 168 -3.52 -3.90 -8.96
N PHE A 169 -2.56 -3.42 -8.18
CA PHE A 169 -1.95 -4.21 -7.10
C PHE A 169 -2.93 -4.40 -5.95
N ILE A 170 -2.88 -5.58 -5.37
CA ILE A 170 -3.66 -5.97 -4.19
C ILE A 170 -2.68 -6.53 -3.17
N LEU A 171 -2.59 -5.92 -1.99
CA LEU A 171 -1.77 -6.42 -0.89
C LEU A 171 -2.58 -7.44 -0.07
N HIS A 172 -1.97 -8.57 0.26
CA HIS A 172 -2.60 -9.64 1.02
C HIS A 172 -1.98 -9.76 2.42
N PRO A 173 -2.80 -9.56 3.48
CA PRO A 173 -2.40 -9.92 4.83
C PRO A 173 -1.99 -11.39 4.94
N SER A 174 -1.01 -11.69 5.80
CA SER A 174 -0.68 -13.07 6.14
C SER A 174 -1.90 -13.78 6.76
N PRO A 175 -2.06 -15.10 6.56
CA PRO A 175 -3.16 -15.85 7.16
C PRO A 175 -3.25 -15.67 8.67
N PHE A 176 -4.47 -15.56 9.20
CA PHE A 176 -4.72 -15.46 10.64
C PHE A 176 -6.09 -15.98 11.00
N SER A 177 -6.28 -16.30 12.27
CA SER A 177 -7.57 -16.66 12.87
C SER A 177 -8.00 -15.61 13.88
N LEU A 178 -9.32 -15.51 14.08
CA LEU A 178 -9.95 -14.69 15.11
C LEU A 178 -10.96 -15.54 15.88
N MET A 179 -10.84 -15.58 17.19
CA MET A 179 -11.90 -16.08 18.06
C MET A 179 -13.13 -15.16 17.98
N SER A 180 -14.28 -15.64 18.43
CA SER A 180 -15.50 -14.81 18.48
C SER A 180 -15.22 -13.51 19.23
N GLY A 181 -15.54 -12.37 18.60
CA GLY A 181 -15.32 -11.02 19.13
C GLY A 181 -13.88 -10.50 19.06
N GLU A 182 -12.90 -11.33 18.69
CA GLU A 182 -11.50 -10.94 18.60
C GLU A 182 -11.24 -9.98 17.43
N THR A 183 -10.17 -9.19 17.54
CA THR A 183 -9.72 -8.24 16.53
C THR A 183 -8.27 -8.47 16.12
N LYS A 184 -7.97 -8.19 14.86
CA LYS A 184 -6.61 -8.11 14.31
C LYS A 184 -6.41 -6.79 13.58
N THR A 185 -5.31 -6.12 13.89
CA THR A 185 -4.99 -4.82 13.26
C THR A 185 -3.76 -4.92 12.37
N PHE A 186 -3.83 -4.24 11.23
CA PHE A 186 -2.73 -3.96 10.33
C PHE A 186 -2.62 -2.44 10.21
N GLU A 187 -1.40 -1.92 10.20
CA GLU A 187 -1.15 -0.50 10.10
C GLU A 187 0.02 -0.23 9.16
N TRP A 188 -0.14 0.72 8.26
CA TRP A 188 0.95 1.24 7.45
C TRP A 188 0.93 2.76 7.32
N VAL A 189 2.05 3.29 6.91
CA VAL A 189 2.20 4.71 6.59
C VAL A 189 2.65 4.87 5.15
N ILE A 190 2.17 5.94 4.53
CA ILE A 190 2.65 6.43 3.24
C ILE A 190 3.41 7.73 3.50
N PHE A 191 4.60 7.87 2.92
CA PHE A 191 5.48 8.99 3.11
C PHE A 191 6.18 9.42 1.82
N GLU A 192 6.56 10.69 1.74
CA GLU A 192 7.36 11.23 0.64
C GLU A 192 8.84 10.87 0.83
N HIS A 193 9.58 10.60 -0.26
CA HIS A 193 11.02 10.40 -0.22
C HIS A 193 11.73 10.95 -1.47
N GLY A 194 13.03 11.26 -1.32
CA GLY A 194 13.85 11.90 -2.34
C GLY A 194 14.61 10.96 -3.28
N GLY A 195 14.40 9.64 -3.17
CA GLY A 195 15.11 8.61 -3.94
C GLY A 195 15.46 7.41 -3.08
N ASN A 196 16.15 6.40 -3.63
CA ASN A 196 16.36 5.11 -2.96
C ASN A 196 17.07 5.22 -1.62
N ASP A 197 18.16 5.98 -1.53
CA ASP A 197 18.91 6.12 -0.27
C ASP A 197 18.05 6.77 0.81
N ASN A 198 17.30 7.82 0.47
CA ASN A 198 16.39 8.47 1.40
C ASN A 198 15.21 7.57 1.77
N PHE A 199 14.73 6.74 0.85
CA PHE A 199 13.71 5.72 1.12
C PHE A 199 14.18 4.73 2.19
N ILE A 200 15.38 4.15 2.04
CA ILE A 200 15.97 3.23 3.01
C ILE A 200 16.17 3.90 4.38
N GLN A 201 16.70 5.13 4.40
CA GLN A 201 16.83 5.90 5.66
C GLN A 201 15.50 6.08 6.38
N LYS A 202 14.41 6.35 5.62
CA LYS A 202 13.06 6.48 6.20
C LYS A 202 12.52 5.15 6.71
N LEU A 203 12.70 4.04 5.99
CA LEU A 203 12.35 2.71 6.47
C LEU A 203 13.04 2.40 7.80
N ASN A 204 14.35 2.62 7.88
CA ASN A 204 15.13 2.40 9.10
C ASN A 204 14.64 3.29 10.26
N SER A 205 14.29 4.54 9.97
CA SER A 205 13.71 5.45 10.99
C SER A 205 12.33 5.01 11.51
N LEU A 206 11.62 4.21 10.72
CA LEU A 206 10.34 3.58 11.09
C LEU A 206 10.53 2.21 11.76
N GLY A 207 11.76 1.74 11.94
CA GLY A 207 12.07 0.43 12.52
C GLY A 207 11.86 -0.74 11.57
N ILE A 208 11.75 -0.50 10.26
CA ILE A 208 11.64 -1.57 9.28
C ILE A 208 13.03 -2.11 8.96
N LEU A 209 13.20 -3.43 9.09
CA LEU A 209 14.42 -4.11 8.73
C LEU A 209 14.69 -3.98 7.22
N THR A 210 15.86 -3.48 6.88
CA THR A 210 16.33 -3.43 5.49
C THR A 210 17.61 -4.22 5.32
N VAL A 211 17.80 -4.80 4.13
CA VAL A 211 19.02 -5.52 3.77
C VAL A 211 19.69 -4.81 2.61
N SER A 212 20.95 -4.51 2.78
CA SER A 212 21.82 -3.99 1.73
C SER A 212 22.90 -5.02 1.41
N ALA A 213 23.20 -5.19 0.14
CA ALA A 213 24.27 -6.06 -0.33
C ALA A 213 25.01 -5.40 -1.49
N GLU A 214 26.32 -5.67 -1.61
CA GLU A 214 27.11 -5.23 -2.75
C GLU A 214 26.60 -5.86 -4.05
N HIS A 215 26.21 -7.15 -3.96
CA HIS A 215 25.54 -7.90 -5.02
C HIS A 215 24.46 -8.78 -4.41
N PHE A 216 23.28 -8.89 -5.04
CA PHE A 216 22.21 -9.79 -4.62
C PHE A 216 22.25 -11.15 -5.32
N THR A 217 23.09 -11.27 -6.36
CA THR A 217 23.34 -12.53 -7.09
C THR A 217 24.83 -12.67 -7.29
N VAL A 218 25.36 -13.87 -7.02
CA VAL A 218 26.76 -14.23 -7.18
C VAL A 218 26.86 -15.62 -7.80
N PHE A 219 28.02 -15.97 -8.35
CA PHE A 219 28.27 -17.33 -8.82
C PHE A 219 28.48 -18.28 -7.64
N GLU A 220 28.26 -19.57 -7.88
CA GLU A 220 28.53 -20.61 -6.89
C GLU A 220 29.98 -20.53 -6.37
N GLY A 221 30.13 -20.53 -5.04
CA GLY A 221 31.43 -20.41 -4.38
C GLY A 221 31.90 -19.01 -4.06
N GLU A 222 31.18 -17.96 -4.50
CA GLU A 222 31.47 -16.58 -4.11
C GLU A 222 30.77 -16.20 -2.79
N ASN A 223 31.39 -15.28 -2.06
CA ASN A 223 30.84 -14.76 -0.81
C ASN A 223 30.03 -13.49 -1.04
N ILE A 224 28.89 -13.38 -0.39
CA ILE A 224 28.07 -12.18 -0.37
C ILE A 224 28.34 -11.44 0.95
N LYS A 225 28.67 -10.14 0.86
CA LYS A 225 28.66 -9.25 2.01
C LYS A 225 27.29 -8.57 2.10
N THR A 226 26.58 -8.81 3.18
CA THR A 226 25.28 -8.21 3.47
C THR A 226 25.35 -7.39 4.73
N LEU A 227 24.63 -6.26 4.73
CA LEU A 227 24.38 -5.41 5.88
C LEU A 227 22.87 -5.41 6.15
N CYS A 228 22.49 -5.79 7.37
CA CYS A 228 21.13 -5.65 7.88
C CYS A 228 21.08 -4.37 8.73
N CYS A 229 20.17 -3.46 8.42
CA CYS A 229 19.98 -2.19 9.11
C CYS A 229 18.56 -2.08 9.67
#